data_57a1ed26fddecea63f4272c45de7a91b
#
_entry.id   57a1ed26fddecea63f4272c45de7a91b
#
_cell.length_a   1.000
_cell.length_b   1.000
_cell.length_c   1.000
_cell.angle_alpha   90.00
_cell.angle_beta   90.00
_cell.angle_gamma   90.00
#
_symmetry.space_group_name_H-M   'P 1'
#
loop_
_entity.id
_entity.type
_entity.pdbx_description
1 polymer ?
#
loop_
_entity_poly.entity_id
_entity_poly.type
_entity_poly.pdbx_seq_one_letter_code
_entity_poly.pdbx_strand_id
1 'polypeptide(L)'
;MEAVRFSDEYDLAAPLYGMAAEELLALDSRQGQPLQRWLATRDGEAIAAVSIWCRPDDRTFLSFVGEERAAYPRLAEAVIDVVGRPVHTFVDARDRGLLETMRSAGFTVELTEERFRIRFDRALGRLRSAWVPYGISIHGADEVDEDGLFALDNALRHDTLGTDGWRGDRGWFHEELSESPPFDASAYLVAVHDRTGAYIGLVRIWRNPAGPRFGLIGVLPAFRTTTIAGALLRRALLAASEWGHETFTAETSPSNRTIHSRMNRIGAQSLGQFHQMASQA
;
A
#
# COMPACT_ATOMS: atom_id res chain seq x y z
N MET A 1 25.30 16.41 -14.61
CA MET A 1 24.38 15.67 -13.71
C MET A 1 24.90 14.25 -13.60
N GLU A 2 25.19 13.82 -12.40
CA GLU A 2 25.70 12.50 -12.07
C GLU A 2 24.70 11.79 -11.17
N ALA A 3 24.51 10.48 -11.33
CA ALA A 3 23.72 9.67 -10.43
C ALA A 3 24.71 8.88 -9.54
N VAL A 4 24.65 9.12 -8.24
CA VAL A 4 25.54 8.52 -7.24
C VAL A 4 24.71 7.69 -6.28
N ARG A 5 25.16 6.46 -6.00
CA ARG A 5 24.53 5.64 -4.95
C ARG A 5 24.79 6.30 -3.60
N PHE A 6 23.71 6.50 -2.85
CA PHE A 6 23.75 7.06 -1.52
C PHE A 6 24.46 6.09 -0.55
N SER A 7 25.37 6.60 0.25
CA SER A 7 26.02 5.86 1.34
C SER A 7 25.65 6.44 2.71
N ASP A 8 25.93 7.72 2.93
CA ASP A 8 25.71 8.44 4.18
C ASP A 8 25.54 9.96 4.00
N GLU A 9 25.23 10.40 2.76
CA GLU A 9 25.11 11.82 2.43
C GLU A 9 23.75 12.42 2.92
N TYR A 10 23.40 12.21 4.20
CA TYR A 10 22.12 12.66 4.77
C TYR A 10 21.95 14.17 4.70
N ASP A 11 23.00 14.96 4.92
CA ASP A 11 22.96 16.42 4.82
C ASP A 11 22.58 16.89 3.40
N LEU A 12 23.04 16.13 2.39
CA LEU A 12 22.78 16.44 0.99
C LEU A 12 21.37 15.98 0.56
N ALA A 13 20.89 14.85 1.09
CA ALA A 13 19.61 14.27 0.71
C ALA A 13 18.41 14.91 1.46
N ALA A 14 18.56 15.21 2.73
CA ALA A 14 17.47 15.63 3.61
C ALA A 14 16.65 16.82 3.09
N PRO A 15 17.24 17.86 2.48
CA PRO A 15 16.48 18.95 1.89
C PRO A 15 15.46 18.50 0.82
N LEU A 16 15.77 17.46 0.05
CA LEU A 16 14.85 16.90 -0.95
C LEU A 16 13.59 16.29 -0.31
N TYR A 17 13.70 15.81 0.93
CA TYR A 17 12.60 15.24 1.71
C TYR A 17 11.92 16.26 2.62
N GLY A 18 12.39 17.51 2.64
CA GLY A 18 11.83 18.57 3.47
C GLY A 18 12.03 18.35 4.98
N MET A 19 13.11 17.68 5.37
CA MET A 19 13.42 17.35 6.78
C MET A 19 14.90 17.58 7.11
N ALA A 20 15.26 17.46 8.40
CA ALA A 20 16.65 17.51 8.84
C ALA A 20 17.36 16.17 8.56
N ALA A 21 18.70 16.21 8.48
CA ALA A 21 19.52 15.02 8.22
C ALA A 21 19.32 13.93 9.29
N GLU A 22 19.24 14.34 10.56
CA GLU A 22 19.00 13.42 11.69
C GLU A 22 17.61 12.78 11.62
N GLU A 23 16.60 13.51 11.14
CA GLU A 23 15.24 12.97 10.94
C GLU A 23 15.20 11.93 9.83
N LEU A 24 15.90 12.18 8.72
CA LEU A 24 16.01 11.24 7.62
C LEU A 24 16.78 9.98 8.02
N LEU A 25 17.88 10.13 8.76
CA LEU A 25 18.65 9.02 9.33
C LEU A 25 17.79 8.18 10.30
N ALA A 26 17.03 8.86 11.18
CA ALA A 26 16.15 8.18 12.14
C ALA A 26 15.01 7.44 11.43
N LEU A 27 14.49 7.98 10.31
CA LEU A 27 13.48 7.32 9.50
C LEU A 27 14.02 6.02 8.87
N ASP A 28 15.22 6.06 8.30
CA ASP A 28 15.87 4.88 7.71
C ASP A 28 16.20 3.81 8.74
N SER A 29 16.68 4.23 9.92
CA SER A 29 17.00 3.31 11.01
C SER A 29 15.77 2.57 11.57
N ARG A 30 14.58 3.17 11.49
CA ARG A 30 13.31 2.55 11.94
C ARG A 30 12.77 1.50 10.98
N GLN A 31 13.21 1.49 9.72
CA GLN A 31 12.69 0.58 8.69
C GLN A 31 13.45 -0.76 8.62
N GLY A 32 14.29 -1.06 9.62
CA GLY A 32 15.00 -2.35 9.76
C GLY A 32 16.06 -2.65 8.69
N GLN A 33 15.93 -2.06 7.50
CA GLN A 33 16.95 -2.06 6.45
C GLN A 33 17.10 -0.65 5.90
N PRO A 34 18.35 -0.15 5.72
CA PRO A 34 18.55 1.17 5.12
C PRO A 34 17.92 1.16 3.72
N LEU A 35 16.99 2.09 3.50
CA LEU A 35 16.44 2.31 2.17
C LEU A 35 17.60 2.60 1.22
N GLN A 36 17.77 1.77 0.19
CA GLN A 36 18.75 2.06 -0.83
C GLN A 36 18.30 3.29 -1.61
N ARG A 37 19.19 4.27 -1.74
CA ARG A 37 18.92 5.54 -2.44
C ARG A 37 19.97 5.83 -3.46
N TRP A 38 19.59 6.63 -4.46
CA TRP A 38 20.50 7.30 -5.40
C TRP A 38 20.16 8.78 -5.42
N LEU A 39 21.20 9.59 -5.51
CA LEU A 39 21.10 11.04 -5.65
C LEU A 39 21.50 11.44 -7.07
N ALA A 40 20.76 12.36 -7.65
CA ALA A 40 21.22 13.14 -8.79
C ALA A 40 21.77 14.46 -8.26
N THR A 41 23.03 14.73 -8.63
CA THR A 41 23.73 15.95 -8.20
C THR A 41 24.08 16.83 -9.38
N ARG A 42 24.10 18.14 -9.13
CA ARG A 42 24.59 19.18 -10.04
C ARG A 42 25.37 20.20 -9.22
N ASP A 43 26.61 20.46 -9.61
CA ASP A 43 27.49 21.43 -8.94
C ASP A 43 27.64 21.19 -7.42
N GLY A 44 27.59 19.91 -7.00
CA GLY A 44 27.72 19.51 -5.60
C GLY A 44 26.41 19.55 -4.79
N GLU A 45 25.30 19.96 -5.38
CA GLU A 45 23.98 19.97 -4.73
C GLU A 45 23.11 18.81 -5.21
N ALA A 46 22.33 18.20 -4.30
CA ALA A 46 21.35 17.22 -4.67
C ALA A 46 20.11 17.90 -5.27
N ILE A 47 19.74 17.48 -6.49
CA ILE A 47 18.60 18.05 -7.23
C ILE A 47 17.41 17.08 -7.33
N ALA A 48 17.66 15.81 -7.14
CA ALA A 48 16.64 14.76 -7.07
C ALA A 48 17.19 13.52 -6.35
N ALA A 49 16.31 12.70 -5.84
CA ALA A 49 16.66 11.39 -5.29
C ALA A 49 15.63 10.33 -5.67
N VAL A 50 16.06 9.08 -5.64
CA VAL A 50 15.19 7.91 -5.72
C VAL A 50 15.48 6.97 -4.56
N SER A 51 14.43 6.49 -3.90
CA SER A 51 14.50 5.44 -2.89
C SER A 51 13.92 4.15 -3.46
N ILE A 52 14.50 3.01 -3.06
CA ILE A 52 14.03 1.68 -3.44
C ILE A 52 13.32 1.04 -2.25
N TRP A 53 12.21 0.39 -2.52
CA TRP A 53 11.61 -0.57 -1.62
C TRP A 53 11.14 -1.81 -2.39
N CYS A 54 11.19 -2.96 -1.74
CA CYS A 54 10.76 -4.22 -2.34
C CYS A 54 9.42 -4.65 -1.73
N ARG A 55 8.51 -5.06 -2.59
CA ARG A 55 7.25 -5.67 -2.19
C ARG A 55 7.46 -7.19 -2.01
N PRO A 56 6.68 -7.87 -1.14
CA PRO A 56 6.83 -9.32 -0.91
C PRO A 56 6.66 -10.22 -2.15
N ASP A 57 6.14 -9.68 -3.24
CA ASP A 57 6.06 -10.38 -4.55
C ASP A 57 7.32 -10.18 -5.42
N ASP A 58 8.43 -9.80 -4.81
CA ASP A 58 9.71 -9.53 -5.46
C ASP A 58 9.74 -8.32 -6.40
N ARG A 59 8.68 -7.53 -6.47
CA ARG A 59 8.67 -6.30 -7.26
C ARG A 59 9.44 -5.20 -6.54
N THR A 60 10.35 -4.56 -7.27
CA THR A 60 11.11 -3.41 -6.80
C THR A 60 10.43 -2.12 -7.21
N PHE A 61 10.15 -1.25 -6.24
CA PHE A 61 9.49 0.02 -6.46
C PHE A 61 10.46 1.19 -6.23
N LEU A 62 10.29 2.22 -7.04
CA LEU A 62 11.02 3.48 -7.01
C LEU A 62 10.10 4.57 -6.48
N SER A 63 10.60 5.31 -5.49
CA SER A 63 9.97 6.55 -5.00
C SER A 63 10.89 7.72 -5.27
N PHE A 64 10.47 8.62 -6.14
CA PHE A 64 11.24 9.79 -6.54
C PHE A 64 10.87 11.01 -5.70
N VAL A 65 11.87 11.83 -5.37
CA VAL A 65 11.71 13.13 -4.72
C VAL A 65 12.62 14.18 -5.39
N GLY A 66 12.27 15.45 -5.24
CA GLY A 66 12.97 16.58 -5.84
C GLY A 66 12.21 17.21 -7.01
N GLU A 67 12.51 18.48 -7.28
CA GLU A 67 11.79 19.26 -8.30
C GLU A 67 12.33 19.02 -9.72
N GLU A 68 13.59 18.62 -9.85
CA GLU A 68 14.28 18.39 -11.13
C GLU A 68 13.90 17.03 -11.73
N ARG A 69 12.67 16.91 -12.22
CA ARG A 69 12.10 15.66 -12.78
C ARG A 69 12.85 15.13 -13.99
N ALA A 70 13.58 15.97 -14.71
CA ALA A 70 14.44 15.56 -15.82
C ALA A 70 15.58 14.63 -15.37
N ALA A 71 15.87 14.56 -14.05
CA ALA A 71 16.85 13.62 -13.48
C ALA A 71 16.29 12.21 -13.26
N TYR A 72 14.95 12.05 -13.17
CA TYR A 72 14.32 10.77 -12.81
C TYR A 72 14.65 9.60 -13.76
N PRO A 73 14.67 9.78 -15.10
CA PRO A 73 15.08 8.72 -16.01
C PRO A 73 16.46 8.17 -15.70
N ARG A 74 17.42 9.07 -15.44
CA ARG A 74 18.80 8.67 -15.14
C ARG A 74 18.95 8.00 -13.78
N LEU A 75 18.19 8.44 -12.80
CA LEU A 75 18.12 7.76 -11.50
C LEU A 75 17.51 6.36 -11.65
N ALA A 76 16.44 6.22 -12.44
CA ALA A 76 15.82 4.92 -12.70
C ALA A 76 16.81 3.98 -13.43
N GLU A 77 17.51 4.46 -14.44
CA GLU A 77 18.53 3.71 -15.18
C GLU A 77 19.63 3.19 -14.25
N ALA A 78 20.17 4.06 -13.38
CA ALA A 78 21.19 3.68 -12.41
C ALA A 78 20.72 2.61 -11.42
N VAL A 79 19.44 2.61 -11.06
CA VAL A 79 18.85 1.56 -10.23
C VAL A 79 18.66 0.27 -11.03
N ILE A 80 18.14 0.34 -12.25
CA ILE A 80 17.91 -0.82 -13.14
C ILE A 80 19.20 -1.58 -13.34
N ASP A 81 20.30 -0.87 -13.61
CA ASP A 81 21.65 -1.45 -13.81
C ASP A 81 22.12 -2.27 -12.60
N VAL A 82 21.75 -1.87 -11.39
CA VAL A 82 22.12 -2.58 -10.15
C VAL A 82 21.16 -3.71 -9.82
N VAL A 83 19.86 -3.48 -10.02
CA VAL A 83 18.80 -4.46 -9.67
C VAL A 83 18.73 -5.60 -10.68
N GLY A 84 19.03 -5.33 -11.96
CA GLY A 84 19.06 -6.33 -13.04
C GLY A 84 17.71 -6.95 -13.37
N ARG A 85 16.62 -6.26 -13.00
CA ARG A 85 15.23 -6.68 -13.23
C ARG A 85 14.31 -5.46 -13.39
N PRO A 86 13.09 -5.62 -13.93
CA PRO A 86 12.14 -4.52 -14.04
C PRO A 86 11.88 -3.84 -12.70
N VAL A 87 11.82 -2.52 -12.72
CA VAL A 87 11.46 -1.69 -11.57
C VAL A 87 10.14 -0.98 -11.82
N HIS A 88 9.43 -0.67 -10.74
CA HIS A 88 8.09 -0.09 -10.80
C HIS A 88 8.08 1.28 -10.14
N THR A 89 7.13 2.12 -10.53
CA THR A 89 6.87 3.40 -9.85
C THR A 89 5.39 3.75 -9.93
N PHE A 90 4.93 4.63 -9.03
CA PHE A 90 3.57 5.17 -9.08
C PHE A 90 3.59 6.61 -9.55
N VAL A 91 2.73 6.94 -10.51
CA VAL A 91 2.58 8.29 -11.07
C VAL A 91 1.11 8.72 -11.03
N ASP A 92 0.84 9.92 -10.50
CA ASP A 92 -0.50 10.51 -10.59
C ASP A 92 -0.88 10.71 -12.06
N ALA A 93 -2.03 10.19 -12.47
CA ALA A 93 -2.50 10.27 -13.85
C ALA A 93 -2.72 11.72 -14.36
N ARG A 94 -2.83 12.68 -13.44
CA ARG A 94 -2.93 14.10 -13.75
C ARG A 94 -1.57 14.75 -14.03
N ASP A 95 -0.49 14.13 -13.57
CA ASP A 95 0.88 14.60 -13.79
C ASP A 95 1.40 14.18 -15.16
N ARG A 96 0.89 14.86 -16.20
CA ARG A 96 1.23 14.55 -17.59
C ARG A 96 2.72 14.67 -17.88
N GLY A 97 3.40 15.65 -17.25
CA GLY A 97 4.83 15.86 -17.43
C GLY A 97 5.65 14.69 -16.91
N LEU A 98 5.33 14.20 -15.70
CA LEU A 98 6.00 13.04 -15.14
C LEU A 98 5.68 11.76 -15.92
N LEU A 99 4.42 11.58 -16.34
CA LEU A 99 4.04 10.43 -17.19
C LEU A 99 4.83 10.39 -18.50
N GLU A 100 5.01 11.53 -19.16
CA GLU A 100 5.77 11.64 -20.39
C GLU A 100 7.27 11.38 -20.13
N THR A 101 7.82 11.93 -19.06
CA THR A 101 9.20 11.68 -18.62
C THR A 101 9.45 10.20 -18.38
N MET A 102 8.56 9.52 -17.64
CA MET A 102 8.72 8.08 -17.36
C MET A 102 8.53 7.22 -18.62
N ARG A 103 7.60 7.58 -19.51
CA ARG A 103 7.44 6.89 -20.80
C ARG A 103 8.67 7.03 -21.68
N SER A 104 9.28 8.21 -21.74
CA SER A 104 10.53 8.42 -22.50
C SER A 104 11.71 7.65 -21.91
N ALA A 105 11.65 7.29 -20.62
CA ALA A 105 12.58 6.41 -19.93
C ALA A 105 12.25 4.90 -20.08
N GLY A 106 11.31 4.53 -20.97
CA GLY A 106 10.95 3.14 -21.24
C GLY A 106 9.94 2.53 -20.26
N PHE A 107 9.31 3.32 -19.39
CA PHE A 107 8.27 2.81 -18.51
C PHE A 107 6.91 2.72 -19.23
N THR A 108 6.18 1.65 -18.99
CA THR A 108 4.82 1.43 -19.49
C THR A 108 3.83 1.29 -18.34
N VAL A 109 2.57 1.70 -18.57
CA VAL A 109 1.52 1.54 -17.57
C VAL A 109 1.13 0.07 -17.47
N GLU A 110 1.26 -0.51 -16.29
CA GLU A 110 0.93 -1.90 -15.98
C GLU A 110 -0.44 -2.01 -15.29
N LEU A 111 -0.71 -1.11 -14.34
CA LEU A 111 -1.95 -1.07 -13.58
C LEU A 111 -2.41 0.38 -13.39
N THR A 112 -3.70 0.59 -13.40
CA THR A 112 -4.32 1.86 -12.99
C THR A 112 -5.19 1.61 -11.78
N GLU A 113 -5.02 2.44 -10.76
CA GLU A 113 -5.87 2.46 -9.57
C GLU A 113 -6.50 3.82 -9.40
N GLU A 114 -7.72 3.85 -8.90
CA GLU A 114 -8.41 5.07 -8.49
C GLU A 114 -8.48 5.12 -6.98
N ARG A 115 -8.04 6.25 -6.41
CA ARG A 115 -8.10 6.52 -4.98
C ARG A 115 -9.38 7.26 -4.65
N PHE A 116 -10.04 6.80 -3.59
CA PHE A 116 -11.27 7.38 -3.07
C PHE A 116 -11.08 7.88 -1.64
N ARG A 117 -11.74 8.98 -1.31
CA ARG A 117 -12.00 9.42 0.05
C ARG A 117 -13.45 9.08 0.41
N ILE A 118 -13.63 8.44 1.55
CA ILE A 118 -14.92 7.89 1.96
C ILE A 118 -15.22 8.36 3.39
N ARG A 119 -16.43 8.88 3.61
CA ARG A 119 -16.87 9.23 4.96
C ARG A 119 -17.29 7.99 5.74
N PHE A 120 -16.86 7.88 7.01
CA PHE A 120 -17.21 6.76 7.88
C PHE A 120 -18.72 6.61 8.06
N ASP A 121 -19.44 7.71 8.31
CA ASP A 121 -20.90 7.70 8.51
C ASP A 121 -21.63 7.13 7.28
N ARG A 122 -21.21 7.48 6.07
CA ARG A 122 -21.79 6.97 4.83
C ARG A 122 -21.55 5.47 4.65
N ALA A 123 -20.32 5.03 4.87
CA ALA A 123 -19.97 3.61 4.76
C ALA A 123 -20.70 2.77 5.82
N LEU A 124 -20.66 3.20 7.09
CA LEU A 124 -21.31 2.51 8.19
C LEU A 124 -22.84 2.49 8.04
N GLY A 125 -23.43 3.58 7.52
CA GLY A 125 -24.88 3.63 7.23
C GLY A 125 -25.31 2.56 6.22
N ARG A 126 -24.46 2.21 5.25
CA ARG A 126 -24.74 1.13 4.29
C ARG A 126 -24.52 -0.28 4.86
N LEU A 127 -23.67 -0.38 5.87
CA LEU A 127 -23.35 -1.65 6.51
C LEU A 127 -24.17 -1.94 7.77
N ARG A 128 -25.16 -1.09 8.12
CA ARG A 128 -25.95 -1.22 9.36
C ARG A 128 -26.65 -2.56 9.52
N SER A 129 -27.02 -3.22 8.41
CA SER A 129 -27.66 -4.54 8.39
C SER A 129 -26.67 -5.70 8.20
N ALA A 130 -25.38 -5.45 8.15
CA ALA A 130 -24.39 -6.51 8.07
C ALA A 130 -24.24 -7.16 9.46
N TRP A 131 -24.46 -8.45 9.52
CA TRP A 131 -24.32 -9.27 10.74
C TRP A 131 -23.35 -10.40 10.54
N VAL A 132 -22.82 -10.91 11.64
CA VAL A 132 -21.98 -12.12 11.65
C VAL A 132 -22.87 -13.35 11.51
N PRO A 133 -22.71 -14.21 10.49
CA PRO A 133 -23.51 -15.42 10.35
C PRO A 133 -23.32 -16.37 11.53
N TYR A 134 -24.34 -17.18 11.82
CA TYR A 134 -24.24 -18.23 12.82
C TYR A 134 -23.10 -19.21 12.51
N GLY A 135 -22.31 -19.60 13.52
CA GLY A 135 -21.17 -20.48 13.38
C GLY A 135 -19.91 -19.79 12.85
N ILE A 136 -19.89 -18.46 12.86
CA ILE A 136 -18.74 -17.63 12.53
C ILE A 136 -18.46 -16.68 13.70
N SER A 137 -17.21 -16.56 14.10
CA SER A 137 -16.71 -15.53 15.02
C SER A 137 -15.77 -14.57 14.31
N ILE A 138 -15.60 -13.37 14.86
CA ILE A 138 -14.65 -12.36 14.36
C ILE A 138 -13.71 -11.98 15.49
N HIS A 139 -12.43 -12.12 15.24
CA HIS A 139 -11.33 -11.89 16.16
C HIS A 139 -10.40 -10.78 15.66
N GLY A 140 -9.67 -10.13 16.57
CA GLY A 140 -8.54 -9.28 16.24
C GLY A 140 -7.35 -10.11 15.75
N ALA A 141 -6.47 -9.50 14.98
CA ALA A 141 -5.27 -10.19 14.48
C ALA A 141 -4.32 -10.63 15.62
N ASP A 142 -4.39 -9.99 16.78
CA ASP A 142 -3.64 -10.33 17.99
C ASP A 142 -4.26 -11.48 18.82
N GLU A 143 -5.48 -11.90 18.49
CA GLU A 143 -6.21 -12.99 19.14
C GLU A 143 -6.11 -14.32 18.38
N VAL A 144 -5.46 -14.33 17.20
CA VAL A 144 -5.41 -15.49 16.30
C VAL A 144 -3.98 -15.96 16.08
N ASP A 145 -3.83 -17.19 15.60
CA ASP A 145 -2.53 -17.74 15.23
C ASP A 145 -1.96 -17.01 14.00
N GLU A 146 -0.73 -16.51 14.13
CA GLU A 146 -0.06 -15.72 13.09
C GLU A 146 0.18 -16.54 11.82
N ASP A 147 0.48 -17.84 11.93
CA ASP A 147 0.71 -18.72 10.78
C ASP A 147 -0.55 -18.89 9.94
N GLY A 148 -1.68 -19.10 10.61
CA GLY A 148 -2.99 -19.18 9.98
C GLY A 148 -3.39 -17.84 9.34
N LEU A 149 -3.10 -16.72 10.01
CA LEU A 149 -3.36 -15.39 9.48
C LEU A 149 -2.51 -15.10 8.25
N PHE A 150 -1.22 -15.41 8.27
CA PHE A 150 -0.31 -15.29 7.14
C PHE A 150 -0.79 -16.13 5.94
N ALA A 151 -1.18 -17.39 6.18
CA ALA A 151 -1.69 -18.27 5.13
C ALA A 151 -2.97 -17.71 4.49
N LEU A 152 -3.89 -17.15 5.30
CA LEU A 152 -5.11 -16.52 4.81
C LEU A 152 -4.80 -15.25 4.01
N ASP A 153 -3.93 -14.36 4.51
CA ASP A 153 -3.54 -13.12 3.81
C ASP A 153 -2.98 -13.46 2.43
N ASN A 154 -2.05 -14.41 2.34
CA ASN A 154 -1.50 -14.86 1.07
C ASN A 154 -2.57 -15.41 0.13
N ALA A 155 -3.46 -16.27 0.62
CA ALA A 155 -4.52 -16.85 -0.20
C ALA A 155 -5.45 -15.78 -0.78
N LEU A 156 -5.78 -14.75 -0.01
CA LEU A 156 -6.67 -13.67 -0.44
C LEU A 156 -5.99 -12.69 -1.40
N ARG A 157 -4.67 -12.48 -1.26
CA ARG A 157 -3.91 -11.62 -2.18
C ARG A 157 -3.80 -12.23 -3.57
N HIS A 158 -3.76 -13.55 -3.72
CA HIS A 158 -3.78 -14.19 -5.04
C HIS A 158 -5.03 -13.86 -5.86
N ASP A 159 -6.12 -13.46 -5.22
CA ASP A 159 -7.36 -13.04 -5.87
C ASP A 159 -7.44 -11.51 -6.10
N THR A 160 -6.41 -10.77 -5.73
CA THR A 160 -6.39 -9.30 -5.82
C THR A 160 -5.68 -8.87 -7.10
N LEU A 161 -6.29 -7.99 -7.87
CA LEU A 161 -5.67 -7.41 -9.07
C LEU A 161 -4.36 -6.68 -8.70
N GLY A 162 -3.31 -6.91 -9.50
CA GLY A 162 -2.01 -6.28 -9.31
C GLY A 162 -1.13 -6.92 -8.24
N THR A 163 -1.57 -8.05 -7.68
CA THR A 163 -0.77 -8.87 -6.76
C THR A 163 -0.54 -10.28 -7.31
N ASP A 164 -0.59 -10.42 -8.63
CA ASP A 164 -0.22 -11.66 -9.32
C ASP A 164 1.20 -12.07 -8.94
N GLY A 165 1.37 -13.31 -8.51
CA GLY A 165 2.67 -13.81 -8.04
C GLY A 165 3.02 -13.42 -6.60
N TRP A 166 2.11 -12.84 -5.84
CA TRP A 166 2.33 -12.54 -4.43
C TRP A 166 2.79 -13.79 -3.67
N ARG A 167 3.94 -13.68 -3.05
CA ARG A 167 4.49 -14.68 -2.14
C ARG A 167 4.89 -13.91 -0.89
N GLY A 168 4.04 -13.92 0.13
CA GLY A 168 4.36 -13.25 1.37
C GLY A 168 5.66 -13.80 1.94
N ASP A 169 6.54 -12.93 2.41
CA ASP A 169 7.63 -13.28 3.29
C ASP A 169 7.12 -13.25 4.73
N ARG A 170 7.42 -14.29 5.49
CA ARG A 170 6.92 -14.44 6.86
C ARG A 170 7.55 -13.45 7.83
N GLY A 171 8.85 -13.18 7.68
CA GLY A 171 9.56 -12.20 8.49
C GLY A 171 8.98 -10.81 8.28
N TRP A 172 8.80 -10.42 7.03
CA TRP A 172 8.16 -9.15 6.69
C TRP A 172 6.71 -9.05 7.23
N PHE A 173 5.93 -10.15 7.16
CA PHE A 173 4.57 -10.16 7.71
C PHE A 173 4.56 -9.96 9.23
N HIS A 174 5.47 -10.61 9.94
CA HIS A 174 5.66 -10.46 11.38
C HIS A 174 6.05 -9.03 11.75
N GLU A 175 7.03 -8.44 11.05
CA GLU A 175 7.45 -7.04 11.24
C GLU A 175 6.28 -6.08 11.00
N GLU A 176 5.48 -6.33 9.96
CA GLU A 176 4.30 -5.51 9.65
C GLU A 176 3.24 -5.55 10.75
N LEU A 177 3.08 -6.67 11.44
CA LEU A 177 2.15 -6.82 12.56
C LEU A 177 2.69 -6.25 13.87
N SER A 178 4.00 -6.37 14.14
CA SER A 178 4.60 -6.06 15.44
C SER A 178 5.23 -4.66 15.50
N GLU A 179 5.84 -4.20 14.42
CA GLU A 179 6.71 -3.03 14.41
C GLU A 179 6.14 -1.85 13.62
N SER A 180 5.10 -2.07 12.82
CA SER A 180 4.49 -1.00 12.03
C SER A 180 3.61 -0.10 12.90
N PRO A 181 3.93 1.21 13.05
CA PRO A 181 3.11 2.14 13.83
C PRO A 181 1.64 2.22 13.39
N PRO A 182 1.28 1.94 12.11
CA PRO A 182 -0.10 1.92 11.67
C PRO A 182 -0.89 0.67 12.07
N PHE A 183 -0.28 -0.32 12.73
CA PHE A 183 -0.99 -1.53 13.14
C PHE A 183 -1.96 -1.25 14.30
N ASP A 184 -3.18 -1.73 14.17
CA ASP A 184 -4.21 -1.73 15.20
C ASP A 184 -5.07 -2.99 15.01
N ALA A 185 -4.97 -3.94 15.95
CA ALA A 185 -5.66 -5.22 15.89
C ALA A 185 -7.18 -5.08 15.83
N SER A 186 -7.75 -4.02 16.41
CA SER A 186 -9.19 -3.75 16.35
C SER A 186 -9.72 -3.42 14.94
N ALA A 187 -8.82 -3.04 14.03
CA ALA A 187 -9.11 -2.75 12.62
C ALA A 187 -8.42 -3.73 11.65
N TYR A 188 -7.74 -4.75 12.17
CA TYR A 188 -7.29 -5.92 11.44
C TYR A 188 -8.00 -7.15 12.00
N LEU A 189 -9.08 -7.56 11.34
CA LEU A 189 -10.00 -8.57 11.85
C LEU A 189 -10.02 -9.81 10.96
N VAL A 190 -10.22 -10.96 11.62
CA VAL A 190 -10.27 -12.29 10.99
C VAL A 190 -11.61 -12.95 11.31
N ALA A 191 -12.28 -13.46 10.29
CA ALA A 191 -13.46 -14.31 10.45
C ALA A 191 -13.03 -15.77 10.56
N VAL A 192 -13.48 -16.43 11.62
CA VAL A 192 -13.17 -17.82 11.95
C VAL A 192 -14.45 -18.65 11.91
N HIS A 193 -14.37 -19.82 11.26
CA HIS A 193 -15.46 -20.80 11.26
C HIS A 193 -15.43 -21.61 12.56
N ASP A 194 -16.39 -21.39 13.45
CA ASP A 194 -16.37 -21.88 14.83
C ASP A 194 -16.19 -23.40 14.97
N ARG A 195 -16.79 -24.18 14.08
CA ARG A 195 -16.72 -25.64 14.14
C ARG A 195 -15.36 -26.21 13.74
N THR A 196 -14.66 -25.54 12.82
CA THR A 196 -13.40 -26.08 12.23
C THR A 196 -12.17 -25.32 12.67
N GLY A 197 -12.32 -24.12 13.26
CA GLY A 197 -11.23 -23.20 13.53
C GLY A 197 -10.59 -22.58 12.28
N ALA A 198 -11.17 -22.83 11.10
CA ALA A 198 -10.59 -22.34 9.84
C ALA A 198 -10.78 -20.81 9.71
N TYR A 199 -9.73 -20.11 9.31
CA TYR A 199 -9.77 -18.69 8.96
C TYR A 199 -10.33 -18.54 7.55
N ILE A 200 -11.41 -17.79 7.39
CA ILE A 200 -12.22 -17.78 6.16
C ILE A 200 -12.35 -16.40 5.51
N GLY A 201 -11.92 -15.36 6.18
CA GLY A 201 -11.92 -14.01 5.65
C GLY A 201 -11.19 -13.04 6.58
N LEU A 202 -10.73 -11.94 6.03
CA LEU A 202 -10.10 -10.87 6.80
C LEU A 202 -10.46 -9.48 6.25
N VAL A 203 -10.24 -8.47 7.08
CA VAL A 203 -10.23 -7.06 6.71
C VAL A 203 -9.10 -6.35 7.44
N ARG A 204 -8.47 -5.38 6.79
CA ARG A 204 -7.39 -4.58 7.37
C ARG A 204 -7.52 -3.13 6.99
N ILE A 205 -7.46 -2.26 8.00
CA ILE A 205 -7.40 -0.81 7.84
C ILE A 205 -6.15 -0.30 8.55
N TRP A 206 -5.33 0.47 7.83
CA TRP A 206 -4.11 1.04 8.36
C TRP A 206 -4.38 2.37 9.07
N ARG A 207 -3.78 2.55 10.23
CA ARG A 207 -3.79 3.81 10.99
C ARG A 207 -2.63 4.71 10.56
N ASN A 208 -2.60 5.13 9.31
CA ASN A 208 -1.51 5.98 8.82
C ASN A 208 -1.58 7.39 9.43
N PRO A 209 -0.43 8.09 9.61
CA PRO A 209 -0.40 9.47 10.12
C PRO A 209 -1.22 10.44 9.28
N ALA A 210 -1.28 10.25 7.97
CA ALA A 210 -2.09 11.07 7.06
C ALA A 210 -3.58 10.74 7.07
N GLY A 211 -4.01 9.75 7.87
CA GLY A 211 -5.37 9.29 8.03
C GLY A 211 -5.57 7.81 7.66
N PRO A 212 -6.69 7.22 8.08
CA PRO A 212 -6.98 5.82 7.86
C PRO A 212 -6.95 5.43 6.38
N ARG A 213 -6.27 4.33 6.05
CA ARG A 213 -6.22 3.77 4.71
C ARG A 213 -6.71 2.33 4.71
N PHE A 214 -7.69 2.04 3.87
CA PHE A 214 -8.17 0.69 3.65
C PHE A 214 -7.08 -0.14 2.95
N GLY A 215 -6.71 -1.27 3.55
CA GLY A 215 -5.65 -2.12 3.04
C GLY A 215 -6.19 -3.29 2.22
N LEU A 216 -6.83 -4.23 2.89
CA LEU A 216 -7.31 -5.46 2.26
C LEU A 216 -8.67 -5.86 2.85
N ILE A 217 -9.53 -6.42 2.02
CA ILE A 217 -10.67 -7.23 2.44
C ILE A 217 -10.81 -8.43 1.51
N GLY A 218 -10.98 -9.58 2.11
CA GLY A 218 -11.21 -10.80 1.35
C GLY A 218 -11.99 -11.83 2.16
N VAL A 219 -12.69 -12.69 1.45
CA VAL A 219 -13.36 -13.87 1.99
C VAL A 219 -13.08 -15.02 1.03
N LEU A 220 -12.73 -16.18 1.56
CA LEU A 220 -12.45 -17.37 0.76
C LEU A 220 -13.64 -17.70 -0.17
N PRO A 221 -13.40 -18.25 -1.37
CA PRO A 221 -14.42 -18.45 -2.40
C PRO A 221 -15.71 -19.12 -1.90
N ALA A 222 -15.60 -20.15 -1.05
CA ALA A 222 -16.74 -20.86 -0.49
C ALA A 222 -17.70 -20.00 0.37
N PHE A 223 -17.24 -18.84 0.84
CA PHE A 223 -17.98 -17.97 1.75
C PHE A 223 -18.37 -16.62 1.14
N ARG A 224 -18.05 -16.35 -0.13
CA ARG A 224 -18.24 -15.03 -0.79
C ARG A 224 -19.70 -14.61 -0.93
N THR A 225 -20.64 -15.54 -0.92
CA THR A 225 -22.09 -15.26 -1.00
C THR A 225 -22.73 -14.94 0.34
N THR A 226 -21.95 -14.93 1.42
CA THR A 226 -22.40 -14.65 2.77
C THR A 226 -22.26 -13.18 3.15
N THR A 227 -22.74 -12.80 4.36
CA THR A 227 -22.60 -11.45 4.91
C THR A 227 -21.27 -11.20 5.59
N ILE A 228 -20.33 -12.17 5.60
CA ILE A 228 -19.05 -12.10 6.34
C ILE A 228 -18.23 -10.87 5.97
N ALA A 229 -18.05 -10.59 4.67
CA ALA A 229 -17.29 -9.42 4.24
C ALA A 229 -17.90 -8.10 4.76
N GLY A 230 -19.23 -7.99 4.75
CA GLY A 230 -19.93 -6.84 5.29
C GLY A 230 -19.78 -6.71 6.82
N ALA A 231 -19.82 -7.82 7.53
CA ALA A 231 -19.67 -7.85 9.00
C ALA A 231 -18.23 -7.47 9.41
N LEU A 232 -17.22 -8.04 8.75
CA LEU A 232 -15.82 -7.68 8.92
C LEU A 232 -15.59 -6.19 8.68
N LEU A 233 -16.03 -5.69 7.51
CA LEU A 233 -15.86 -4.30 7.13
C LEU A 233 -16.55 -3.35 8.13
N ARG A 234 -17.78 -3.67 8.54
CA ARG A 234 -18.51 -2.86 9.52
C ARG A 234 -17.73 -2.75 10.82
N ARG A 235 -17.25 -3.88 11.37
CA ARG A 235 -16.54 -3.90 12.65
C ARG A 235 -15.20 -3.15 12.57
N ALA A 236 -14.42 -3.34 11.51
CA ALA A 236 -13.16 -2.63 11.31
C ALA A 236 -13.36 -1.11 11.10
N LEU A 237 -14.39 -0.70 10.34
CA LEU A 237 -14.71 0.72 10.15
C LEU A 237 -15.20 1.38 11.44
N LEU A 238 -15.93 0.66 12.31
CA LEU A 238 -16.31 1.18 13.62
C LEU A 238 -15.07 1.47 14.47
N ALA A 239 -14.13 0.51 14.55
CA ALA A 239 -12.88 0.71 15.27
C ALA A 239 -12.07 1.88 14.68
N ALA A 240 -11.88 1.90 13.37
CA ALA A 240 -11.12 2.97 12.71
C ALA A 240 -11.76 4.36 12.84
N SER A 241 -13.09 4.46 12.98
CA SER A 241 -13.77 5.74 13.17
C SER A 241 -13.45 6.42 14.52
N GLU A 242 -12.99 5.64 15.51
CA GLU A 242 -12.56 6.16 16.81
C GLU A 242 -11.15 6.82 16.77
N TRP A 243 -10.44 6.72 15.67
CA TRP A 243 -9.09 7.33 15.52
C TRP A 243 -9.12 8.85 15.28
N GLY A 244 -10.29 9.50 15.35
CA GLY A 244 -10.43 10.94 15.25
C GLY A 244 -10.46 11.50 13.82
N HIS A 245 -10.67 10.64 12.81
CA HIS A 245 -10.83 11.04 11.42
C HIS A 245 -12.28 10.88 10.95
N GLU A 246 -12.77 11.81 10.14
CA GLU A 246 -14.12 11.71 9.54
C GLU A 246 -14.17 10.81 8.31
N THR A 247 -13.01 10.61 7.68
CA THR A 247 -12.88 9.91 6.40
C THR A 247 -11.73 8.92 6.43
N PHE A 248 -11.80 7.94 5.55
CA PHE A 248 -10.69 7.04 5.21
C PHE A 248 -10.47 7.03 3.70
N THR A 249 -9.31 6.53 3.28
CA THR A 249 -9.00 6.34 1.87
C THR A 249 -9.06 4.87 1.48
N ALA A 250 -9.42 4.60 0.22
CA ALA A 250 -9.40 3.26 -0.37
C ALA A 250 -8.97 3.37 -1.84
N GLU A 251 -8.35 2.33 -2.34
CA GLU A 251 -7.89 2.25 -3.73
C GLU A 251 -8.52 1.03 -4.41
N THR A 252 -8.84 1.16 -5.69
CA THR A 252 -9.32 0.03 -6.49
C THR A 252 -9.07 0.30 -7.97
N SER A 253 -8.85 -0.78 -8.73
CA SER A 253 -8.75 -0.64 -10.18
C SER A 253 -10.09 -0.22 -10.79
N PRO A 254 -10.13 0.72 -11.75
CA PRO A 254 -11.31 1.06 -12.54
C PRO A 254 -11.94 -0.17 -13.24
N SER A 255 -11.15 -1.20 -13.51
CA SER A 255 -11.64 -2.48 -14.06
C SER A 255 -12.46 -3.29 -13.07
N ASN A 256 -12.32 -3.06 -11.77
CA ASN A 256 -13.13 -3.67 -10.72
C ASN A 256 -14.50 -2.98 -10.60
N ARG A 257 -15.35 -3.19 -11.62
CA ARG A 257 -16.66 -2.54 -11.73
C ARG A 257 -17.55 -2.73 -10.50
N THR A 258 -17.43 -3.86 -9.83
CA THR A 258 -18.23 -4.17 -8.63
C THR A 258 -17.88 -3.24 -7.49
N ILE A 259 -16.60 -3.11 -7.17
CA ILE A 259 -16.13 -2.24 -6.07
C ILE A 259 -16.35 -0.78 -6.47
N HIS A 260 -16.02 -0.39 -7.69
CA HIS A 260 -16.23 0.95 -8.20
C HIS A 260 -17.70 1.40 -8.10
N SER A 261 -18.64 0.54 -8.48
CA SER A 261 -20.08 0.80 -8.31
C SER A 261 -20.47 0.95 -6.82
N ARG A 262 -19.86 0.17 -5.93
CA ARG A 262 -20.10 0.31 -4.47
C ARG A 262 -19.56 1.64 -3.94
N MET A 263 -18.36 2.06 -4.36
CA MET A 263 -17.79 3.37 -4.00
C MET A 263 -18.72 4.52 -4.40
N ASN A 264 -19.22 4.49 -5.63
CA ASN A 264 -20.19 5.50 -6.10
C ASN A 264 -21.49 5.52 -5.27
N ARG A 265 -22.01 4.35 -4.90
CA ARG A 265 -23.26 4.24 -4.10
C ARG A 265 -23.13 4.78 -2.67
N ILE A 266 -21.95 4.74 -2.08
CA ILE A 266 -21.70 5.32 -0.75
C ILE A 266 -21.28 6.79 -0.82
N GLY A 267 -21.24 7.37 -2.03
CA GLY A 267 -20.84 8.76 -2.24
C GLY A 267 -19.36 8.99 -1.97
N ALA A 268 -18.52 8.01 -2.31
CA ALA A 268 -17.07 8.16 -2.25
C ALA A 268 -16.61 9.26 -3.22
N GLN A 269 -15.71 10.11 -2.76
CA GLN A 269 -15.11 11.15 -3.58
C GLN A 269 -13.85 10.61 -4.25
N SER A 270 -13.78 10.63 -5.58
CA SER A 270 -12.55 10.34 -6.30
C SER A 270 -11.48 11.40 -5.99
N LEU A 271 -10.30 10.94 -5.65
CA LEU A 271 -9.10 11.78 -5.47
C LEU A 271 -8.19 11.77 -6.70
N GLY A 272 -8.55 10.98 -7.72
CA GLY A 272 -7.80 10.82 -8.95
C GLY A 272 -7.29 9.40 -9.14
N GLN A 273 -6.68 9.19 -10.30
CA GLN A 273 -6.09 7.90 -10.67
C GLN A 273 -4.57 7.95 -10.56
N PHE A 274 -3.99 6.81 -10.24
CA PHE A 274 -2.56 6.57 -10.21
C PHE A 274 -2.24 5.41 -11.15
N HIS A 275 -1.15 5.56 -11.88
CA HIS A 275 -0.61 4.51 -12.71
C HIS A 275 0.56 3.85 -12.01
N GLN A 276 0.50 2.54 -11.81
CA GLN A 276 1.69 1.74 -11.59
C GLN A 276 2.35 1.55 -12.96
N MET A 277 3.58 2.02 -13.08
CA MET A 277 4.35 1.89 -14.31
C MET A 277 5.53 0.95 -14.05
N ALA A 278 5.90 0.16 -15.05
CA ALA A 278 7.04 -0.75 -15.01
C ALA A 278 8.04 -0.40 -16.11
N SER A 279 9.34 -0.47 -15.80
CA SER A 279 10.39 -0.41 -16.82
C SER A 279 10.35 -1.66 -17.69
N GLN A 280 10.68 -1.53 -18.95
CA GLN A 280 10.97 -2.69 -19.80
C GLN A 280 12.30 -3.32 -19.32
N ALA A 281 12.36 -4.66 -19.33
CA ALA A 281 13.57 -5.40 -19.00
C ALA A 281 14.63 -5.23 -20.09
#